data_7d176b4e4efe5ab90acd25ffa3134281
#
_entry.id   7d176b4e4efe5ab90acd25ffa3134281
#
_cell.length_a   1.000
_cell.length_b   1.000
_cell.length_c   1.000
_cell.angle_alpha   90.00
_cell.angle_beta   90.00
_cell.angle_gamma   90.00
#
_symmetry.space_group_name_H-M   'P 1'
#
loop_
_entity.id
_entity.type
_entity.pdbx_description
1 polymer ?
#
loop_
_entity_poly.entity_id
_entity_poly.type
_entity_poly.pdbx_seq_one_letter_code
_entity_poly.pdbx_strand_id
1 'polypeptide(L)'
;EERVQHAARNIEPLVEMRKEYPGETRWMFQLAQEYFAVRNYEKTIKVCIEGLEEWENYKTKVKFFPVYIGVLYSYILLSLECMKEYQKEELWLERAKTNPIMDMPIMEVCKAYYYMIGARLYNATGNYELCIDNLEKYVSEAERLRNNRTVMETETAGIVTSVFHNEVFTETVMMCIGTIIKKEKYEYASKLFNIVSVKDIQEIFQVSWAKKLMDEMCSKEYNDFFVQVIQSLYS
;
A
#
# COMPACT_ATOMS: atom_id res chain seq x y z
N GLU A 1 -7.69 -21.04 -2.70
CA GLU A 1 -7.40 -22.09 -3.70
C GLU A 1 -8.16 -21.82 -5.00
N GLU A 2 -9.47 -21.58 -4.96
CA GLU A 2 -10.34 -21.29 -6.11
C GLU A 2 -9.88 -20.03 -6.90
N ARG A 3 -9.50 -18.95 -6.20
CA ARG A 3 -8.98 -17.73 -6.81
C ARG A 3 -7.66 -17.97 -7.57
N VAL A 4 -6.77 -18.80 -7.05
CA VAL A 4 -5.49 -19.14 -7.70
C VAL A 4 -5.73 -19.95 -8.99
N GLN A 5 -6.67 -20.90 -8.97
CA GLN A 5 -7.03 -21.68 -10.15
C GLN A 5 -7.69 -20.82 -11.24
N HIS A 6 -8.53 -19.86 -10.82
CA HIS A 6 -9.16 -18.90 -11.74
C HIS A 6 -8.08 -18.00 -12.39
N ALA A 7 -7.18 -17.44 -11.60
CA ALA A 7 -6.08 -16.62 -12.07
C ALA A 7 -5.19 -17.38 -13.07
N ALA A 8 -4.83 -18.62 -12.77
CA ALA A 8 -4.00 -19.44 -13.66
C ALA A 8 -4.62 -19.64 -15.05
N ARG A 9 -5.95 -19.78 -15.14
CA ARG A 9 -6.67 -19.93 -16.41
C ARG A 9 -6.71 -18.67 -17.25
N ASN A 10 -6.65 -17.48 -16.61
CA ASN A 10 -6.73 -16.19 -17.29
C ASN A 10 -5.40 -15.76 -17.92
N ILE A 11 -4.28 -16.32 -17.49
CA ILE A 11 -2.95 -15.87 -17.91
C ILE A 11 -2.75 -16.02 -19.43
N GLU A 12 -3.05 -17.19 -20.01
CA GLU A 12 -2.83 -17.44 -21.43
C GLU A 12 -3.66 -16.52 -22.34
N PRO A 13 -4.98 -16.35 -22.13
CA PRO A 13 -5.77 -15.38 -22.89
C PRO A 13 -5.23 -13.95 -22.78
N LEU A 14 -4.78 -13.51 -21.60
CA LEU A 14 -4.23 -12.17 -21.43
C LEU A 14 -2.89 -11.97 -22.13
N VAL A 15 -2.07 -13.01 -22.22
CA VAL A 15 -0.82 -12.99 -23.01
C VAL A 15 -1.14 -12.77 -24.49
N GLU A 16 -2.17 -13.43 -25.03
CA GLU A 16 -2.58 -13.26 -26.43
C GLU A 16 -3.19 -11.84 -26.65
N MET A 17 -4.06 -11.37 -25.76
CA MET A 17 -4.61 -10.01 -25.84
C MET A 17 -3.50 -8.94 -25.86
N ARG A 18 -2.46 -9.11 -25.04
CA ARG A 18 -1.31 -8.21 -25.03
C ARG A 18 -0.59 -8.15 -26.39
N LYS A 19 -0.43 -9.30 -27.07
CA LYS A 19 0.20 -9.35 -28.40
C LYS A 19 -0.65 -8.65 -29.46
N GLU A 20 -1.97 -8.79 -29.34
CA GLU A 20 -2.93 -8.20 -30.28
C GLU A 20 -3.05 -6.69 -30.11
N TYR A 21 -2.94 -6.19 -28.85
CA TYR A 21 -3.10 -4.77 -28.51
C TYR A 21 -1.87 -4.21 -27.78
N PRO A 22 -0.73 -4.05 -28.49
CA PRO A 22 0.49 -3.51 -27.89
C PRO A 22 0.30 -2.07 -27.43
N GLY A 23 0.84 -1.72 -26.26
CA GLY A 23 0.73 -0.39 -25.65
C GLY A 23 -0.55 -0.13 -24.85
N GLU A 24 -1.52 -1.06 -24.86
CA GLU A 24 -2.67 -0.99 -23.97
C GLU A 24 -2.31 -1.48 -22.56
N THR A 25 -2.01 -0.54 -21.66
CA THR A 25 -1.58 -0.81 -20.28
C THR A 25 -2.60 -1.60 -19.46
N ARG A 26 -3.87 -1.62 -19.85
CA ARG A 26 -4.92 -2.43 -19.22
C ARG A 26 -4.57 -3.92 -19.23
N TRP A 27 -4.10 -4.46 -20.35
CA TRP A 27 -3.77 -5.88 -20.44
C TRP A 27 -2.55 -6.25 -19.61
N MET A 28 -1.58 -5.33 -19.53
CA MET A 28 -0.41 -5.47 -18.67
C MET A 28 -0.81 -5.50 -17.20
N PHE A 29 -1.68 -4.59 -16.79
CA PHE A 29 -2.23 -4.56 -15.45
C PHE A 29 -2.95 -5.88 -15.10
N GLN A 30 -3.87 -6.34 -15.95
CA GLN A 30 -4.62 -7.57 -15.69
C GLN A 30 -3.68 -8.79 -15.63
N LEU A 31 -2.72 -8.88 -16.53
CA LEU A 31 -1.74 -9.97 -16.53
C LEU A 31 -0.86 -9.93 -15.26
N ALA A 32 -0.43 -8.75 -14.83
CA ALA A 32 0.30 -8.58 -13.58
C ALA A 32 -0.53 -9.03 -12.37
N GLN A 33 -1.82 -8.69 -12.34
CA GLN A 33 -2.75 -9.10 -11.30
C GLN A 33 -2.87 -10.62 -11.20
N GLU A 34 -2.98 -11.31 -12.34
CA GLU A 34 -3.11 -12.77 -12.35
C GLU A 34 -1.80 -13.46 -11.93
N TYR A 35 -0.63 -12.98 -12.40
CA TYR A 35 0.65 -13.49 -11.92
C TYR A 35 0.84 -13.26 -10.41
N PHE A 36 0.44 -12.09 -9.90
CA PHE A 36 0.49 -11.80 -8.48
C PHE A 36 -0.42 -12.74 -7.66
N ALA A 37 -1.65 -12.99 -8.15
CA ALA A 37 -2.60 -13.90 -7.51
C ALA A 37 -2.08 -15.33 -7.39
N VAL A 38 -1.31 -15.80 -8.38
CA VAL A 38 -0.63 -17.12 -8.32
C VAL A 38 0.74 -17.05 -7.64
N ARG A 39 1.09 -15.94 -6.99
CA ARG A 39 2.35 -15.69 -6.28
C ARG A 39 3.62 -15.81 -7.14
N ASN A 40 3.49 -15.56 -8.44
CA ASN A 40 4.65 -15.51 -9.34
C ASN A 40 5.16 -14.07 -9.43
N TYR A 41 5.83 -13.63 -8.37
CA TYR A 41 6.23 -12.23 -8.17
C TYR A 41 7.27 -11.78 -9.22
N GLU A 42 8.19 -12.64 -9.64
CA GLU A 42 9.16 -12.30 -10.68
C GLU A 42 8.46 -12.00 -12.03
N LYS A 43 7.47 -12.83 -12.42
CA LYS A 43 6.70 -12.56 -13.64
C LYS A 43 5.82 -11.33 -13.48
N THR A 44 5.26 -11.08 -12.30
CA THR A 44 4.52 -9.84 -12.01
C THR A 44 5.39 -8.63 -12.27
N ILE A 45 6.58 -8.57 -11.66
CA ILE A 45 7.52 -7.46 -11.83
C ILE A 45 7.91 -7.30 -13.29
N LYS A 46 8.26 -8.40 -13.97
CA LYS A 46 8.65 -8.36 -15.38
C LYS A 46 7.57 -7.76 -16.26
N VAL A 47 6.32 -8.22 -16.14
CA VAL A 47 5.18 -7.71 -16.91
C VAL A 47 4.92 -6.24 -16.61
N CYS A 48 5.03 -5.84 -15.35
CA CYS A 48 4.86 -4.44 -14.98
C CYS A 48 5.93 -3.54 -15.60
N ILE A 49 7.20 -3.94 -15.57
CA ILE A 49 8.30 -3.19 -16.20
C ILE A 49 8.09 -3.07 -17.71
N GLU A 50 7.77 -4.18 -18.37
CA GLU A 50 7.45 -4.17 -19.81
C GLU A 50 6.26 -3.25 -20.12
N GLY A 51 5.23 -3.22 -19.25
CA GLY A 51 4.08 -2.30 -19.40
C GLY A 51 4.45 -0.84 -19.25
N LEU A 52 5.35 -0.50 -18.33
CA LEU A 52 5.87 0.86 -18.19
C LEU A 52 6.70 1.28 -19.40
N GLU A 53 7.52 0.40 -19.96
CA GLU A 53 8.32 0.63 -21.16
C GLU A 53 7.43 0.77 -22.41
N GLU A 54 6.43 -0.09 -22.56
CA GLU A 54 5.48 -0.02 -23.67
C GLU A 54 4.68 1.30 -23.60
N TRP A 55 4.25 1.73 -22.40
CA TRP A 55 3.57 3.01 -22.26
C TRP A 55 4.45 4.18 -22.72
N GLU A 56 5.72 4.23 -22.33
CA GLU A 56 6.64 5.27 -22.78
C GLU A 56 6.77 5.33 -24.31
N ASN A 57 6.76 4.18 -24.97
CA ASN A 57 6.86 4.08 -26.42
C ASN A 57 5.55 4.43 -27.16
N TYR A 58 4.39 4.22 -26.54
CA TYR A 58 3.08 4.32 -27.20
C TYR A 58 2.19 5.44 -26.66
N LYS A 59 2.61 6.16 -25.60
CA LYS A 59 1.79 7.18 -24.91
C LYS A 59 1.15 8.24 -25.80
N THR A 60 1.71 8.50 -26.98
CA THR A 60 1.17 9.44 -27.97
C THR A 60 0.27 8.78 -29.01
N LYS A 61 0.17 7.46 -29.05
CA LYS A 61 -0.52 6.70 -30.10
C LYS A 61 -1.78 5.99 -29.62
N VAL A 62 -1.89 5.73 -28.31
CA VAL A 62 -2.96 4.91 -27.73
C VAL A 62 -3.78 5.74 -26.76
N LYS A 63 -5.09 5.48 -26.70
CA LYS A 63 -5.97 6.05 -25.68
C LYS A 63 -5.57 5.51 -24.32
N PHE A 64 -5.09 6.40 -23.48
CA PHE A 64 -4.34 6.07 -22.27
C PHE A 64 -5.13 6.39 -21.00
N PHE A 65 -5.07 5.50 -20.04
CA PHE A 65 -5.57 5.69 -18.69
C PHE A 65 -4.40 5.75 -17.69
N PRO A 66 -4.02 6.94 -17.21
CA PRO A 66 -2.86 7.14 -16.34
C PRO A 66 -2.85 6.25 -15.12
N VAL A 67 -4.02 5.93 -14.58
CA VAL A 67 -4.16 5.11 -13.39
C VAL A 67 -3.50 3.74 -13.49
N TYR A 68 -3.53 3.11 -14.68
CA TYR A 68 -2.90 1.81 -14.85
C TYR A 68 -1.38 1.86 -14.65
N ILE A 69 -0.75 2.99 -14.97
CA ILE A 69 0.69 3.20 -14.69
C ILE A 69 0.96 3.18 -13.19
N GLY A 70 0.14 3.89 -12.41
CA GLY A 70 0.23 3.86 -10.95
C GLY A 70 0.04 2.45 -10.38
N VAL A 71 -0.89 1.69 -10.95
CA VAL A 71 -1.14 0.31 -10.51
C VAL A 71 0.01 -0.64 -10.89
N LEU A 72 0.64 -0.47 -12.05
CA LEU A 72 1.84 -1.24 -12.42
C LEU A 72 2.97 -1.02 -11.41
N TYR A 73 3.25 0.23 -11.02
CA TYR A 73 4.19 0.52 -9.93
C TYR A 73 3.78 -0.16 -8.63
N SER A 74 2.49 -0.13 -8.28
CA SER A 74 1.99 -0.76 -7.06
C SER A 74 2.25 -2.27 -7.04
N TYR A 75 2.05 -2.98 -8.16
CA TYR A 75 2.35 -4.41 -8.25
C TYR A 75 3.84 -4.73 -8.20
N ILE A 76 4.71 -3.86 -8.73
CA ILE A 76 6.16 -4.00 -8.54
C ILE A 76 6.50 -3.93 -7.06
N LEU A 77 6.02 -2.90 -6.37
CA LEU A 77 6.30 -2.66 -4.95
C LEU A 77 5.77 -3.79 -4.07
N LEU A 78 4.51 -4.20 -4.23
CA LEU A 78 3.94 -5.33 -3.48
C LEU A 78 4.70 -6.63 -3.72
N SER A 79 5.13 -6.88 -4.96
CA SER A 79 5.88 -8.08 -5.27
C SER A 79 7.24 -8.09 -4.59
N LEU A 80 7.94 -6.94 -4.59
CA LEU A 80 9.23 -6.78 -3.91
C LEU A 80 9.08 -6.90 -2.39
N GLU A 81 8.01 -6.34 -1.80
CA GLU A 81 7.66 -6.52 -0.38
C GLU A 81 7.47 -8.01 -0.05
N CYS A 82 6.68 -8.74 -0.85
CA CYS A 82 6.47 -10.18 -0.65
C CYS A 82 7.76 -10.99 -0.76
N MET A 83 8.69 -10.56 -1.60
CA MET A 83 10.02 -11.18 -1.77
C MET A 83 11.04 -10.67 -0.74
N LYS A 84 10.70 -9.66 0.06
CA LYS A 84 11.58 -8.98 1.03
C LYS A 84 12.82 -8.34 0.38
N GLU A 85 12.69 -7.91 -0.86
CA GLU A 85 13.73 -7.24 -1.64
C GLU A 85 13.73 -5.72 -1.37
N TYR A 86 13.84 -5.34 -0.09
CA TYR A 86 13.60 -3.98 0.41
C TYR A 86 14.45 -2.89 -0.26
N GLN A 87 15.69 -3.18 -0.63
CA GLN A 87 16.54 -2.21 -1.34
C GLN A 87 16.01 -1.89 -2.75
N LYS A 88 15.52 -2.91 -3.45
CA LYS A 88 14.90 -2.72 -4.76
C LYS A 88 13.54 -2.03 -4.63
N GLU A 89 12.78 -2.39 -3.60
CA GLU A 89 11.50 -1.77 -3.29
C GLU A 89 11.64 -0.25 -3.05
N GLU A 90 12.65 0.18 -2.28
CA GLU A 90 12.94 1.59 -2.04
C GLU A 90 13.26 2.34 -3.34
N LEU A 91 14.11 1.78 -4.20
CA LEU A 91 14.42 2.36 -5.51
C LEU A 91 13.18 2.51 -6.40
N TRP A 92 12.32 1.50 -6.42
CA TRP A 92 11.09 1.55 -7.20
C TRP A 92 10.04 2.49 -6.60
N LEU A 93 9.98 2.59 -5.27
CA LEU A 93 9.12 3.54 -4.57
C LEU A 93 9.48 5.00 -4.92
N GLU A 94 10.77 5.33 -4.88
CA GLU A 94 11.24 6.67 -5.28
C GLU A 94 10.99 6.93 -6.76
N ARG A 95 11.21 5.96 -7.63
CA ARG A 95 10.90 6.08 -9.06
C ARG A 95 9.40 6.30 -9.29
N ALA A 96 8.54 5.61 -8.55
CA ALA A 96 7.09 5.80 -8.63
C ALA A 96 6.69 7.20 -8.17
N LYS A 97 7.17 7.66 -7.02
CA LYS A 97 6.84 8.98 -6.46
C LYS A 97 7.31 10.15 -7.33
N THR A 98 8.46 10.00 -7.99
CA THR A 98 9.06 11.05 -8.82
C THR A 98 8.60 11.02 -10.28
N ASN A 99 7.78 10.05 -10.68
CA ASN A 99 7.26 10.00 -12.04
C ASN A 99 6.32 11.20 -12.30
N PRO A 100 6.53 12.02 -13.36
CA PRO A 100 5.70 13.19 -13.63
C PRO A 100 4.20 12.90 -13.78
N ILE A 101 3.82 11.67 -14.11
CA ILE A 101 2.41 11.27 -14.17
C ILE A 101 1.69 11.41 -12.82
N MET A 102 2.46 11.33 -11.71
CA MET A 102 1.91 11.47 -10.36
C MET A 102 1.38 12.87 -10.04
N ASP A 103 1.71 13.87 -10.86
CA ASP A 103 1.18 15.23 -10.69
C ASP A 103 -0.26 15.38 -11.23
N MET A 104 -0.75 14.38 -11.95
CA MET A 104 -2.14 14.38 -12.42
C MET A 104 -3.11 14.14 -11.25
N PRO A 105 -4.22 14.89 -11.15
CA PRO A 105 -5.20 14.74 -10.07
C PRO A 105 -5.74 13.32 -9.91
N ILE A 106 -5.90 12.59 -11.01
CA ILE A 106 -6.36 11.20 -10.99
C ILE A 106 -5.39 10.24 -10.26
N MET A 107 -4.14 10.65 -10.06
CA MET A 107 -3.12 9.84 -9.41
C MET A 107 -3.06 10.03 -7.88
N GLU A 108 -3.90 10.87 -7.30
CA GLU A 108 -3.93 11.11 -5.83
C GLU A 108 -4.12 9.82 -5.04
N VAL A 109 -4.97 8.91 -5.53
CA VAL A 109 -5.19 7.60 -4.90
C VAL A 109 -3.92 6.75 -4.92
N CYS A 110 -3.16 6.79 -6.01
CA CYS A 110 -1.87 6.08 -6.10
C CYS A 110 -0.82 6.69 -5.16
N LYS A 111 -0.82 8.02 -4.97
CA LYS A 111 0.07 8.68 -3.99
C LYS A 111 -0.21 8.18 -2.57
N ALA A 112 -1.47 8.14 -2.15
CA ALA A 112 -1.84 7.58 -0.85
C ALA A 112 -1.34 6.14 -0.68
N TYR A 113 -1.49 5.33 -1.73
CA TYR A 113 -0.99 3.96 -1.74
C TYR A 113 0.53 3.88 -1.57
N TYR A 114 1.29 4.74 -2.25
CA TYR A 114 2.76 4.76 -2.12
C TYR A 114 3.23 5.22 -0.75
N TYR A 115 2.50 6.11 -0.08
CA TYR A 115 2.77 6.44 1.32
C TYR A 115 2.53 5.25 2.24
N MET A 116 1.47 4.49 2.02
CA MET A 116 1.21 3.26 2.77
C MET A 116 2.35 2.24 2.61
N ILE A 117 2.75 1.97 1.37
CA ILE A 117 3.88 1.07 1.10
C ILE A 117 5.18 1.61 1.70
N GLY A 118 5.44 2.90 1.59
CA GLY A 118 6.61 3.52 2.21
C GLY A 118 6.64 3.34 3.71
N ALA A 119 5.51 3.51 4.40
CA ALA A 119 5.42 3.24 5.83
C ALA A 119 5.77 1.78 6.17
N ARG A 120 5.26 0.82 5.41
CA ARG A 120 5.53 -0.61 5.59
C ARG A 120 6.99 -0.95 5.33
N LEU A 121 7.55 -0.46 4.23
CA LEU A 121 8.96 -0.64 3.86
C LEU A 121 9.90 -0.12 4.94
N TYR A 122 9.73 1.14 5.35
CA TYR A 122 10.60 1.75 6.34
C TYR A 122 10.41 1.18 7.74
N ASN A 123 9.23 0.68 8.07
CA ASN A 123 9.02 -0.13 9.26
C ASN A 123 9.81 -1.44 9.21
N ALA A 124 9.78 -2.16 8.08
CA ALA A 124 10.49 -3.42 7.90
C ALA A 124 12.03 -3.24 7.93
N THR A 125 12.53 -2.12 7.43
CA THR A 125 13.98 -1.80 7.40
C THR A 125 14.48 -1.11 8.66
N GLY A 126 13.59 -0.71 9.59
CA GLY A 126 13.93 -0.07 10.85
C GLY A 126 14.22 1.43 10.73
N ASN A 127 13.88 2.06 9.62
CA ASN A 127 13.94 3.51 9.46
C ASN A 127 12.63 4.15 9.96
N TYR A 128 12.50 4.26 11.28
CA TYR A 128 11.24 4.66 11.90
C TYR A 128 10.85 6.11 11.66
N GLU A 129 11.79 7.02 11.40
CA GLU A 129 11.49 8.40 11.03
C GLU A 129 10.76 8.47 9.69
N LEU A 130 11.31 7.81 8.67
CA LEU A 130 10.64 7.72 7.35
C LEU A 130 9.34 6.91 7.40
N CYS A 131 9.28 5.89 8.27
CA CYS A 131 8.03 5.15 8.52
C CYS A 131 6.93 6.09 8.99
N ILE A 132 7.20 6.92 10.00
CA ILE A 132 6.23 7.86 10.57
C ILE A 132 5.84 8.93 9.56
N ASP A 133 6.80 9.53 8.88
CA ASP A 133 6.53 10.55 7.84
C ASP A 133 5.61 10.02 6.73
N ASN A 134 5.86 8.79 6.27
CA ASN A 134 5.00 8.17 5.26
C ASN A 134 3.63 7.78 5.83
N LEU A 135 3.56 7.32 7.07
CA LEU A 135 2.28 6.97 7.71
C LEU A 135 1.42 8.21 7.94
N GLU A 136 1.99 9.32 8.38
CA GLU A 136 1.30 10.61 8.55
C GLU A 136 0.69 11.09 7.23
N LYS A 137 1.48 11.07 6.16
CA LYS A 137 1.01 11.40 4.82
C LYS A 137 -0.09 10.45 4.34
N TYR A 138 0.05 9.15 4.58
CA TYR A 138 -0.97 8.16 4.24
C TYR A 138 -2.29 8.41 4.97
N VAL A 139 -2.25 8.63 6.29
CA VAL A 139 -3.45 8.88 7.10
C VAL A 139 -4.15 10.16 6.62
N SER A 140 -3.40 11.25 6.46
CA SER A 140 -3.93 12.53 5.98
C SER A 140 -4.58 12.41 4.59
N GLU A 141 -3.92 11.75 3.66
CA GLU A 141 -4.47 11.55 2.32
C GLU A 141 -5.67 10.59 2.31
N ALA A 142 -5.63 9.53 3.11
CA ALA A 142 -6.73 8.58 3.21
C ALA A 142 -8.00 9.25 3.77
N GLU A 143 -7.88 10.08 4.80
CA GLU A 143 -9.01 10.86 5.34
C GLU A 143 -9.57 11.85 4.31
N ARG A 144 -8.69 12.59 3.65
CA ARG A 144 -9.07 13.55 2.61
C ARG A 144 -9.81 12.87 1.46
N LEU A 145 -9.32 11.73 0.99
CA LEU A 145 -9.88 11.01 -0.15
C LEU A 145 -11.17 10.28 0.20
N ARG A 146 -11.30 9.69 1.40
CA ARG A 146 -12.55 9.08 1.89
C ARG A 146 -13.71 10.08 1.88
N ASN A 147 -13.44 11.34 2.19
CA ASN A 147 -14.44 12.41 2.20
C ASN A 147 -14.71 13.01 0.81
N ASN A 148 -13.95 12.63 -0.22
CA ASN A 148 -14.13 13.12 -1.58
C ASN A 148 -14.91 12.12 -2.44
N ARG A 149 -16.24 12.30 -2.47
CA ARG A 149 -17.16 11.42 -3.21
C ARG A 149 -16.80 11.31 -4.69
N THR A 150 -16.37 12.40 -5.32
CA THR A 150 -16.02 12.41 -6.75
C THR A 150 -14.83 11.48 -7.04
N VAL A 151 -13.81 11.47 -6.16
CA VAL A 151 -12.66 10.58 -6.30
C VAL A 151 -13.06 9.13 -6.06
N MET A 152 -13.91 8.87 -5.05
CA MET A 152 -14.35 7.52 -4.70
C MET A 152 -15.27 6.88 -5.73
N GLU A 153 -15.95 7.67 -6.56
CA GLU A 153 -16.80 7.19 -7.66
C GLU A 153 -16.04 6.98 -8.98
N THR A 154 -14.74 7.28 -9.03
CA THR A 154 -13.93 7.08 -10.25
C THR A 154 -13.52 5.61 -10.44
N GLU A 155 -13.29 5.19 -11.68
CA GLU A 155 -12.73 3.85 -11.98
C GLU A 155 -11.38 3.62 -11.27
N THR A 156 -10.64 4.68 -11.02
CA THR A 156 -9.38 4.68 -10.28
C THR A 156 -9.56 4.16 -8.87
N ALA A 157 -10.61 4.63 -8.19
CA ALA A 157 -10.95 4.17 -6.85
C ALA A 157 -11.18 2.65 -6.86
N GLY A 158 -11.90 2.09 -7.85
CA GLY A 158 -12.16 0.65 -7.96
C GLY A 158 -10.92 -0.23 -8.05
N ILE A 159 -9.82 0.31 -8.60
CA ILE A 159 -8.57 -0.46 -8.80
C ILE A 159 -7.66 -0.41 -7.56
N VAL A 160 -7.70 0.69 -6.80
CA VAL A 160 -6.80 0.95 -5.66
C VAL A 160 -7.56 1.14 -4.34
N THR A 161 -8.88 0.92 -4.32
CA THR A 161 -9.77 1.16 -3.16
C THR A 161 -9.41 0.37 -1.91
N SER A 162 -8.67 -0.73 -2.04
CA SER A 162 -8.20 -1.48 -0.87
C SER A 162 -7.40 -0.61 0.12
N VAL A 163 -6.76 0.45 -0.35
CA VAL A 163 -6.01 1.42 0.47
C VAL A 163 -6.90 2.16 1.46
N PHE A 164 -8.19 2.31 1.13
CA PHE A 164 -9.16 3.05 1.95
C PHE A 164 -10.04 2.12 2.80
N HIS A 165 -9.90 0.81 2.66
CA HIS A 165 -10.60 -0.12 3.52
C HIS A 165 -10.06 -0.04 4.93
N ASN A 166 -10.94 0.04 5.91
CA ASN A 166 -10.56 0.11 7.32
C ASN A 166 -9.62 -1.03 7.72
N GLU A 167 -9.80 -2.22 7.15
CA GLU A 167 -8.94 -3.38 7.40
C GLU A 167 -7.49 -3.14 7.00
N VAL A 168 -7.22 -2.63 5.78
CA VAL A 168 -5.86 -2.38 5.28
C VAL A 168 -5.22 -1.23 6.04
N PHE A 169 -5.99 -0.18 6.31
CA PHE A 169 -5.55 0.95 7.13
C PHE A 169 -5.14 0.48 8.53
N THR A 170 -6.04 -0.24 9.21
CA THR A 170 -5.83 -0.78 10.54
C THR A 170 -4.61 -1.71 10.58
N GLU A 171 -4.52 -2.64 9.60
CA GLU A 171 -3.38 -3.56 9.50
C GLU A 171 -2.05 -2.83 9.37
N THR A 172 -1.98 -1.82 8.49
CA THR A 172 -0.76 -1.04 8.26
C THR A 172 -0.33 -0.29 9.51
N VAL A 173 -1.26 0.45 10.14
CA VAL A 173 -0.99 1.21 11.37
C VAL A 173 -0.51 0.27 12.49
N MET A 174 -1.21 -0.82 12.70
CA MET A 174 -0.88 -1.76 13.78
C MET A 174 0.43 -2.50 13.54
N MET A 175 0.73 -2.83 12.30
CA MET A 175 2.03 -3.42 11.95
C MET A 175 3.18 -2.45 12.30
N CYS A 176 3.04 -1.15 11.97
CA CYS A 176 4.03 -0.15 12.30
C CYS A 176 4.16 0.02 13.82
N ILE A 177 3.06 0.23 14.54
CA ILE A 177 3.05 0.38 16.00
C ILE A 177 3.66 -0.87 16.67
N GLY A 178 3.19 -2.06 16.30
CA GLY A 178 3.64 -3.30 16.90
C GLY A 178 5.13 -3.57 16.72
N THR A 179 5.68 -3.22 15.55
CA THR A 179 7.13 -3.38 15.30
C THR A 179 7.94 -2.37 16.11
N ILE A 180 7.54 -1.10 16.13
CA ILE A 180 8.22 -0.04 16.85
C ILE A 180 8.26 -0.33 18.36
N ILE A 181 7.14 -0.80 18.90
CA ILE A 181 7.06 -1.19 20.31
C ILE A 181 7.95 -2.41 20.60
N LYS A 182 7.87 -3.45 19.77
CA LYS A 182 8.74 -4.64 19.93
C LYS A 182 10.24 -4.32 19.86
N LYS A 183 10.60 -3.22 19.21
CA LYS A 183 11.97 -2.71 19.13
C LYS A 183 12.30 -1.68 20.21
N GLU A 184 11.40 -1.45 21.16
CA GLU A 184 11.56 -0.53 22.29
C GLU A 184 11.83 0.93 21.87
N LYS A 185 11.27 1.33 20.70
CA LYS A 185 11.39 2.68 20.15
C LYS A 185 10.18 3.54 20.52
N TYR A 186 9.98 3.74 21.83
CA TYR A 186 8.77 4.37 22.39
C TYR A 186 8.53 5.80 21.95
N GLU A 187 9.60 6.57 21.69
CA GLU A 187 9.52 7.93 21.17
C GLU A 187 8.80 7.99 19.81
N TYR A 188 8.98 6.95 18.99
CA TYR A 188 8.29 6.83 17.69
C TYR A 188 6.87 6.31 17.85
N ALA A 189 6.63 5.39 18.79
CA ALA A 189 5.29 4.90 19.09
C ALA A 189 4.38 6.06 19.56
N SER A 190 4.89 6.95 20.42
CA SER A 190 4.16 8.15 20.85
C SER A 190 3.76 9.05 19.68
N LYS A 191 4.66 9.28 18.71
CA LYS A 191 4.33 10.06 17.50
C LYS A 191 3.23 9.40 16.68
N LEU A 192 3.27 8.07 16.51
CA LEU A 192 2.25 7.32 15.78
C LEU A 192 0.86 7.44 16.38
N PHE A 193 0.74 7.39 17.72
CA PHE A 193 -0.54 7.55 18.37
C PHE A 193 -1.15 8.95 18.19
N ASN A 194 -0.35 9.97 17.96
CA ASN A 194 -0.83 11.32 17.64
C ASN A 194 -1.34 11.48 16.20
N ILE A 195 -0.93 10.60 15.29
CA ILE A 195 -1.32 10.63 13.88
C ILE A 195 -2.70 9.96 13.69
N VAL A 196 -3.00 8.95 14.49
CA VAL A 196 -4.22 8.13 14.33
C VAL A 196 -5.35 8.69 15.19
N SER A 197 -6.54 8.84 14.62
CA SER A 197 -7.68 9.35 15.38
C SER A 197 -8.13 8.40 16.50
N VAL A 198 -8.74 8.94 17.56
CA VAL A 198 -9.30 8.15 18.68
C VAL A 198 -10.27 7.09 18.17
N LYS A 199 -11.08 7.41 17.15
CA LYS A 199 -12.05 6.49 16.56
C LYS A 199 -11.34 5.31 15.86
N ASP A 200 -10.32 5.59 15.07
CA ASP A 200 -9.55 4.56 14.39
C ASP A 200 -8.83 3.67 15.40
N ILE A 201 -8.30 4.23 16.47
CA ILE A 201 -7.69 3.46 17.56
C ILE A 201 -8.72 2.56 18.24
N GLN A 202 -9.94 3.04 18.52
CA GLN A 202 -11.00 2.23 19.10
C GLN A 202 -11.40 1.06 18.19
N GLU A 203 -11.49 1.27 16.88
CA GLU A 203 -11.73 0.20 15.90
C GLU A 203 -10.56 -0.79 15.84
N ILE A 204 -9.33 -0.31 15.92
CA ILE A 204 -8.11 -1.11 15.99
C ILE A 204 -8.12 -2.03 17.21
N PHE A 205 -8.50 -1.54 18.38
CA PHE A 205 -8.53 -2.34 19.62
C PHE A 205 -9.64 -3.39 19.68
N GLN A 206 -10.62 -3.33 18.79
CA GLN A 206 -11.62 -4.39 18.65
C GLN A 206 -11.07 -5.62 17.90
N VAL A 207 -9.93 -5.50 17.22
CA VAL A 207 -9.30 -6.61 16.52
C VAL A 207 -8.58 -7.53 17.52
N SER A 208 -8.88 -8.81 17.49
CA SER A 208 -8.45 -9.82 18.50
C SER A 208 -6.93 -9.87 18.73
N TRP A 209 -6.13 -9.63 17.69
CA TRP A 209 -4.67 -9.65 17.81
C TRP A 209 -4.09 -8.35 18.40
N ALA A 210 -4.75 -7.21 18.20
CA ALA A 210 -4.38 -5.96 18.86
C ALA A 210 -4.58 -6.06 20.37
N LYS A 211 -5.68 -6.70 20.81
CA LYS A 211 -5.91 -7.03 22.22
C LYS A 211 -4.80 -7.92 22.78
N LYS A 212 -4.41 -8.97 22.05
CA LYS A 212 -3.32 -9.85 22.46
C LYS A 212 -1.97 -9.11 22.56
N LEU A 213 -1.67 -8.21 21.62
CA LEU A 213 -0.48 -7.35 21.68
C LEU A 213 -0.51 -6.44 22.91
N MET A 214 -1.66 -5.87 23.25
CA MET A 214 -1.84 -5.08 24.47
C MET A 214 -1.63 -5.92 25.74
N ASP A 215 -2.21 -7.12 25.80
CA ASP A 215 -2.04 -8.02 26.93
C ASP A 215 -0.55 -8.41 27.12
N GLU A 216 0.18 -8.66 26.04
CA GLU A 216 1.63 -8.90 26.06
C GLU A 216 2.43 -7.68 26.56
N MET A 217 1.98 -6.48 26.24
CA MET A 217 2.63 -5.23 26.64
C MET A 217 2.31 -4.86 28.09
N CYS A 218 1.07 -5.05 28.55
CA CYS A 218 0.69 -4.85 29.95
C CYS A 218 1.44 -5.79 30.90
N SER A 219 1.83 -6.98 30.44
CA SER A 219 2.57 -7.94 31.24
C SER A 219 4.06 -7.61 31.46
N LYS A 220 4.62 -6.60 30.76
CA LYS A 220 6.06 -6.29 30.73
C LYS A 220 6.44 -4.91 31.29
N GLU A 221 5.84 -4.45 32.39
CA GLU A 221 6.19 -3.20 33.09
C GLU A 221 6.13 -1.89 32.25
N TYR A 222 5.46 -1.89 31.10
CA TYR A 222 5.28 -0.68 30.27
C TYR A 222 4.10 0.20 30.71
N ASN A 223 3.73 0.10 32.00
CA ASN A 223 2.50 0.69 32.54
C ASN A 223 2.36 2.20 32.32
N ASP A 224 3.44 2.98 32.47
CA ASP A 224 3.32 4.46 32.45
C ASP A 224 3.04 5.01 31.06
N PHE A 225 3.65 4.46 30.02
CA PHE A 225 3.41 4.88 28.65
C PHE A 225 2.00 4.51 28.18
N PHE A 226 1.55 3.30 28.53
CA PHE A 226 0.20 2.83 28.19
C PHE A 226 -0.88 3.59 28.95
N VAL A 227 -0.68 3.90 30.22
CA VAL A 227 -1.59 4.72 31.00
C VAL A 227 -1.72 6.10 30.36
N GLN A 228 -0.62 6.71 29.90
CA GLN A 228 -0.67 7.99 29.21
C GLN A 228 -1.40 7.89 27.86
N VAL A 229 -1.16 6.85 27.07
CA VAL A 229 -1.87 6.62 25.81
C VAL A 229 -3.35 6.37 26.06
N ILE A 230 -3.71 5.49 26.99
CA ILE A 230 -5.11 5.24 27.36
C ILE A 230 -5.77 6.51 27.93
N GLN A 231 -5.10 7.26 28.77
CA GLN A 231 -5.63 8.52 29.30
C GLN A 231 -5.84 9.56 28.20
N SER A 232 -4.93 9.64 27.22
CA SER A 232 -5.11 10.54 26.05
C SER A 232 -6.23 10.09 25.11
N LEU A 233 -6.62 8.80 25.15
CA LEU A 233 -7.71 8.25 24.36
C LEU A 233 -9.09 8.44 25.00
N TYR A 234 -9.14 8.67 26.33
CA TYR A 234 -10.39 8.82 27.10
C TYR A 234 -10.57 10.23 27.69
N SER A 235 -9.63 11.16 27.45
CA SER A 235 -9.74 12.57 27.77
C SER A 235 -10.27 13.40 26.60
#